data_5febc39f1427a6fbbd88ebf9770e720c
#
_entry.id   5febc39f1427a6fbbd88ebf9770e720c
#
_cell.length_a   1.000
_cell.length_b   1.000
_cell.length_c   1.000
_cell.angle_alpha   90.00
_cell.angle_beta   90.00
_cell.angle_gamma   90.00
#
_symmetry.space_group_name_H-M   'P 1'
#
loop_
_entity.id
_entity.type
_entity.pdbx_description
1 polymer ?
#
loop_
_entity_poly.entity_id
_entity_poly.type
_entity_poly.pdbx_seq_one_letter_code
_entity_poly.pdbx_strand_id
1 'polypeptide(L)'
;MKILLLNLYYPPDTSATAKMARTVAEALSAKHEVTVLCGRPSYDPTERRRWRLFRTERDGRARVIRTGSTDFPRIEMKKRVVNYLSYTMLAIPRALFVECDVVLAMTDPPFEGITGTIVATLKGKPYVYNIRDMYPDMAVGGSIVKPGLLARIWERLHRWALRRAARVIVLGDDMCARIVGKGVEPSQVVIVRDGAEVVRGDTPLAAADAEVARSIRGDFSFVLLHAGNLGFYGAWDTLISAARTLASEGVGLVFVGDGAQRAQIEASAAGAENIRFLEFFPASKIPSVLAAADAHVITVKRGLEGVVVPSKMYGILAAGRPIVAVAAQETDAVSIGVQRGFAVSADPDKPEELVSVVRALANDSAKTKRMGEAARAAAPDYDRVKELQKFVEVFDDLAAAK
;
A
#
# COMPACT_ATOMS: atom_id res chain seq x y z
N MET A 1 17.30 20.29 -8.46
CA MET A 1 16.06 21.10 -8.47
C MET A 1 15.44 21.18 -7.08
N LYS A 2 14.51 22.12 -6.85
CA LYS A 2 13.74 22.25 -5.60
C LYS A 2 12.41 21.53 -5.75
N ILE A 3 12.13 20.52 -4.92
CA ILE A 3 10.94 19.68 -4.95
C ILE A 3 10.05 20.02 -3.77
N LEU A 4 8.78 20.35 -4.01
CA LEU A 4 7.76 20.49 -2.97
C LEU A 4 6.93 19.20 -2.93
N LEU A 5 7.12 18.38 -1.90
CA LEU A 5 6.37 17.15 -1.65
C LEU A 5 5.16 17.48 -0.76
N LEU A 6 3.96 17.15 -1.23
CA LEU A 6 2.69 17.30 -0.51
C LEU A 6 2.18 15.93 -0.06
N ASN A 7 2.01 15.75 1.25
CA ASN A 7 1.36 14.56 1.83
C ASN A 7 0.92 14.87 3.26
N LEU A 8 -0.32 14.57 3.62
CA LEU A 8 -0.84 14.83 4.97
C LEU A 8 -0.01 14.16 6.05
N TYR A 9 0.32 12.87 5.84
CA TYR A 9 1.03 12.06 6.83
C TYR A 9 2.53 12.05 6.58
N TYR A 10 3.29 12.33 7.64
CA TYR A 10 4.74 12.25 7.67
C TYR A 10 5.20 11.87 9.07
N PRO A 11 6.31 11.15 9.28
CA PRO A 11 6.77 10.82 10.62
C PRO A 11 6.82 12.03 11.57
N PRO A 12 6.41 11.86 12.85
CA PRO A 12 6.30 10.61 13.61
C PRO A 12 5.01 9.80 13.41
N ASP A 13 4.10 10.19 12.50
CA ASP A 13 2.98 9.32 12.16
C ASP A 13 3.47 7.95 11.70
N THR A 14 2.83 6.88 12.19
CA THR A 14 3.27 5.49 12.00
C THR A 14 2.63 4.80 10.79
N SER A 15 1.79 5.50 10.01
CA SER A 15 1.14 4.94 8.83
C SER A 15 2.14 4.50 7.74
N ALA A 16 1.74 3.55 6.91
CA ALA A 16 2.53 3.10 5.76
C ALA A 16 2.84 4.26 4.79
N THR A 17 1.86 5.15 4.56
CA THR A 17 2.02 6.32 3.70
C THR A 17 2.96 7.37 4.30
N ALA A 18 2.96 7.56 5.63
CA ALA A 18 3.93 8.44 6.28
C ALA A 18 5.38 7.92 6.13
N LYS A 19 5.58 6.62 6.35
CA LYS A 19 6.88 5.98 6.18
C LYS A 19 7.37 6.09 4.73
N MET A 20 6.48 5.85 3.77
CA MET A 20 6.83 5.95 2.36
C MET A 20 7.12 7.40 1.93
N ALA A 21 6.36 8.38 2.42
CA ALA A 21 6.64 9.79 2.16
C ALA A 21 8.05 10.20 2.63
N ARG A 22 8.47 9.69 3.80
CA ARG A 22 9.84 9.87 4.29
C ARG A 22 10.86 9.18 3.39
N THR A 23 10.64 7.92 3.04
CA THR A 23 11.54 7.15 2.17
C THR A 23 11.74 7.83 0.82
N VAL A 24 10.67 8.34 0.21
CA VAL A 24 10.72 9.12 -1.03
C VAL A 24 11.48 10.43 -0.83
N ALA A 25 11.19 11.17 0.26
CA ALA A 25 11.88 12.43 0.55
C ALA A 25 13.39 12.21 0.78
N GLU A 26 13.78 11.16 1.49
CA GLU A 26 15.18 10.79 1.70
C GLU A 26 15.88 10.43 0.38
N ALA A 27 15.26 9.61 -0.46
CA ALA A 27 15.80 9.23 -1.76
C ALA A 27 16.01 10.44 -2.67
N LEU A 28 15.01 11.31 -2.78
CA LEU A 28 15.09 12.54 -3.57
C LEU A 28 16.12 13.52 -3.00
N SER A 29 16.25 13.60 -1.67
CA SER A 29 17.20 14.50 -1.00
C SER A 29 18.67 14.13 -1.22
N ALA A 30 18.94 12.98 -1.82
CA ALA A 30 20.31 12.62 -2.23
C ALA A 30 20.85 13.53 -3.35
N LYS A 31 19.97 13.98 -4.26
CA LYS A 31 20.31 14.78 -5.44
C LYS A 31 19.60 16.13 -5.53
N HIS A 32 18.49 16.31 -4.83
CA HIS A 32 17.61 17.48 -4.94
C HIS A 32 17.35 18.14 -3.58
N GLU A 33 16.93 19.39 -3.59
CA GLU A 33 16.47 20.10 -2.41
C GLU A 33 14.99 19.78 -2.19
N VAL A 34 14.66 19.05 -1.11
CA VAL A 34 13.29 18.60 -0.83
C VAL A 34 12.68 19.37 0.33
N THR A 35 11.52 19.95 0.09
CA THR A 35 10.65 20.50 1.13
C THR A 35 9.38 19.66 1.19
N VAL A 36 9.13 19.03 2.33
CA VAL A 36 7.89 18.29 2.62
C VAL A 36 6.90 19.22 3.29
N LEU A 37 5.71 19.36 2.74
CA LEU A 37 4.58 20.04 3.36
C LEU A 37 3.58 18.99 3.82
N CYS A 38 3.42 18.84 5.13
CA CYS A 38 2.59 17.81 5.73
C CYS A 38 1.70 18.37 6.84
N GLY A 39 0.79 17.55 7.33
CA GLY A 39 -0.03 17.86 8.50
C GLY A 39 0.74 17.72 9.80
N ARG A 40 0.08 18.07 10.89
CA ARG A 40 0.58 17.76 12.25
C ARG A 40 0.47 16.26 12.50
N PRO A 41 1.30 15.68 13.39
CA PRO A 41 1.17 14.28 13.80
C PRO A 41 -0.22 14.00 14.37
N SER A 42 -0.85 12.94 13.90
CA SER A 42 -2.25 12.61 14.22
C SER A 42 -2.47 11.15 14.63
N TYR A 43 -1.43 10.31 14.54
CA TYR A 43 -1.52 8.89 14.89
C TYR A 43 -1.26 8.60 16.36
N ASP A 44 -0.49 9.46 17.05
CA ASP A 44 -0.22 9.31 18.48
C ASP A 44 -0.91 10.41 19.29
N PRO A 45 -1.92 10.07 20.10
CA PRO A 45 -2.61 11.04 20.96
C PRO A 45 -1.71 11.67 22.02
N THR A 46 -0.59 11.00 22.37
CA THR A 46 0.36 11.50 23.40
C THR A 46 1.26 12.59 22.85
N GLU A 47 1.45 12.66 21.54
CA GLU A 47 2.20 13.69 20.83
C GLU A 47 1.40 14.99 20.59
N ARG A 48 0.34 15.25 21.36
CA ARG A 48 -0.43 16.51 21.30
C ARG A 48 0.41 17.68 21.77
N ARG A 49 1.40 18.07 20.98
CA ARG A 49 2.20 19.28 21.20
C ARG A 49 1.34 20.53 21.02
N ARG A 50 1.67 21.60 21.77
CA ARG A 50 1.02 22.92 21.65
C ARG A 50 0.90 23.30 20.17
N TRP A 51 -0.31 23.47 19.72
CA TRP A 51 -0.65 23.73 18.34
C TRP A 51 -0.02 25.06 17.85
N ARG A 52 0.68 24.99 16.73
CA ARG A 52 1.12 26.13 15.94
C ARG A 52 0.55 25.98 14.54
N LEU A 53 0.09 27.09 13.94
CA LEU A 53 -0.48 27.08 12.60
C LEU A 53 0.52 26.52 11.57
N PHE A 54 1.80 26.88 11.74
CA PHE A 54 2.91 26.35 10.94
C PHE A 54 4.13 26.08 11.83
N ARG A 55 4.81 24.97 11.57
CA ARG A 55 6.08 24.62 12.18
C ARG A 55 7.05 24.14 11.10
N THR A 56 8.28 24.59 11.17
CA THR A 56 9.34 24.11 10.28
C THR A 56 10.38 23.35 11.10
N GLU A 57 10.78 22.18 10.60
CA GLU A 57 11.80 21.32 11.19
C GLU A 57 12.62 20.68 10.07
N ARG A 58 13.64 19.88 10.41
CA ARG A 58 14.41 19.09 9.47
C ARG A 58 14.30 17.61 9.82
N ASP A 59 14.26 16.77 8.79
CA ASP A 59 14.36 15.33 8.88
C ASP A 59 15.42 14.87 7.86
N GLY A 60 16.60 14.51 8.34
CA GLY A 60 17.76 14.31 7.50
C GLY A 60 18.10 15.56 6.68
N ARG A 61 18.13 15.42 5.35
CA ARG A 61 18.37 16.52 4.42
C ARG A 61 17.11 17.28 4.04
N ALA A 62 15.93 16.69 4.25
CA ALA A 62 14.67 17.30 3.89
C ALA A 62 14.26 18.40 4.88
N ARG A 63 13.70 19.49 4.36
CA ARG A 63 13.00 20.51 5.14
C ARG A 63 11.54 20.07 5.30
N VAL A 64 11.04 20.00 6.52
CA VAL A 64 9.66 19.61 6.81
C VAL A 64 8.87 20.80 7.34
N ILE A 65 7.79 21.15 6.66
CA ILE A 65 6.86 22.20 7.06
C ILE A 65 5.56 21.52 7.46
N ARG A 66 5.19 21.62 8.74
CA ARG A 66 3.92 21.10 9.23
C ARG A 66 2.88 22.20 9.24
N THR A 67 1.73 21.90 8.66
CA THR A 67 0.53 22.75 8.73
C THR A 67 -0.39 22.26 9.81
N GLY A 68 -1.10 23.21 10.43
CA GLY A 68 -2.20 22.89 11.34
C GLY A 68 -3.37 22.23 10.61
N SER A 69 -4.24 21.59 11.38
CA SER A 69 -5.53 21.06 10.96
C SER A 69 -6.40 20.92 12.19
N THR A 70 -7.69 20.68 12.02
CA THR A 70 -8.51 20.15 13.12
C THR A 70 -7.98 18.79 13.55
N ASP A 71 -8.27 18.39 14.80
CA ASP A 71 -7.73 17.15 15.42
C ASP A 71 -8.87 16.30 16.00
N PHE A 72 -9.82 16.02 15.16
CA PHE A 72 -10.90 15.13 15.54
C PHE A 72 -10.46 13.67 15.53
N PRO A 73 -11.07 12.83 16.38
CA PRO A 73 -10.81 11.39 16.39
C PRO A 73 -11.02 10.77 15.01
N ARG A 74 -10.07 9.92 14.57
CA ARG A 74 -10.04 9.35 13.22
C ARG A 74 -11.05 8.23 12.99
N ILE A 75 -11.61 7.68 14.04
CA ILE A 75 -12.60 6.58 14.00
C ILE A 75 -13.87 7.01 13.23
N GLU A 76 -14.28 8.27 13.38
CA GLU A 76 -15.45 8.79 12.70
C GLU A 76 -15.12 9.38 11.34
N MET A 77 -15.64 8.78 10.26
CA MET A 77 -15.35 9.18 8.88
C MET A 77 -15.64 10.67 8.63
N LYS A 78 -16.78 11.19 9.12
CA LYS A 78 -17.14 12.62 8.95
C LYS A 78 -16.11 13.55 9.57
N LYS A 79 -15.67 13.26 10.79
CA LYS A 79 -14.64 14.03 11.50
C LYS A 79 -13.29 13.95 10.79
N ARG A 80 -12.96 12.79 10.25
CA ARG A 80 -11.74 12.59 9.44
C ARG A 80 -11.75 13.45 8.17
N VAL A 81 -12.89 13.57 7.49
CA VAL A 81 -13.05 14.48 6.34
C VAL A 81 -12.83 15.93 6.73
N VAL A 82 -13.32 16.38 7.90
CA VAL A 82 -13.08 17.74 8.41
C VAL A 82 -11.58 17.98 8.65
N ASN A 83 -10.86 17.00 9.22
CA ASN A 83 -9.40 17.10 9.37
C ASN A 83 -8.70 17.26 8.01
N TYR A 84 -9.13 16.50 6.99
CA TYR A 84 -8.57 16.59 5.64
C TYR A 84 -8.80 17.96 5.01
N LEU A 85 -10.03 18.47 5.07
CA LEU A 85 -10.39 19.77 4.50
C LEU A 85 -9.64 20.92 5.18
N SER A 86 -9.58 20.91 6.53
CA SER A 86 -8.86 21.95 7.28
C SER A 86 -7.35 21.94 7.00
N TYR A 87 -6.75 20.76 6.84
CA TYR A 87 -5.36 20.64 6.36
C TYR A 87 -5.20 21.27 4.98
N THR A 88 -6.02 20.87 4.00
CA THR A 88 -5.92 21.37 2.63
C THR A 88 -6.09 22.88 2.53
N MET A 89 -7.04 23.45 3.30
CA MET A 89 -7.26 24.90 3.37
C MET A 89 -6.04 25.69 3.86
N LEU A 90 -5.21 25.08 4.71
CA LEU A 90 -3.98 25.70 5.19
C LEU A 90 -2.76 25.33 4.34
N ALA A 91 -2.75 24.12 3.75
CA ALA A 91 -1.64 23.64 2.94
C ALA A 91 -1.50 24.42 1.62
N ILE A 92 -2.61 24.69 0.92
CA ILE A 92 -2.58 25.42 -0.36
C ILE A 92 -1.91 26.80 -0.20
N PRO A 93 -2.40 27.73 0.62
CA PRO A 93 -1.75 29.04 0.75
C PRO A 93 -0.31 28.90 1.24
N ARG A 94 -0.03 27.97 2.19
CA ARG A 94 1.35 27.77 2.67
C ARG A 94 2.29 27.30 1.56
N ALA A 95 1.83 26.38 0.69
CA ALA A 95 2.59 25.88 -0.45
C ALA A 95 2.98 26.98 -1.44
N LEU A 96 2.13 27.99 -1.63
CA LEU A 96 2.40 29.11 -2.55
C LEU A 96 3.64 29.92 -2.13
N PHE A 97 3.94 30.00 -0.83
CA PHE A 97 5.12 30.68 -0.29
C PHE A 97 6.37 29.77 -0.20
N VAL A 98 6.29 28.50 -0.59
CA VAL A 98 7.44 27.61 -0.67
C VAL A 98 8.03 27.68 -2.08
N GLU A 99 9.29 28.03 -2.20
CA GLU A 99 9.99 28.02 -3.47
C GLU A 99 10.16 26.57 -3.96
N CYS A 100 9.76 26.29 -5.19
CA CYS A 100 9.94 24.97 -5.81
C CYS A 100 10.04 25.08 -7.33
N ASP A 101 10.66 24.08 -7.91
CA ASP A 101 10.75 23.85 -9.36
C ASP A 101 9.69 22.90 -9.86
N VAL A 102 9.26 21.97 -9.00
CA VAL A 102 8.27 20.93 -9.27
C VAL A 102 7.45 20.65 -8.00
N VAL A 103 6.17 20.33 -8.18
CA VAL A 103 5.28 19.86 -7.11
C VAL A 103 5.10 18.37 -7.25
N LEU A 104 5.37 17.63 -6.17
CA LEU A 104 5.08 16.21 -6.04
C LEU A 104 3.93 16.05 -5.04
N ALA A 105 2.77 15.53 -5.46
CA ALA A 105 1.73 15.13 -4.53
C ALA A 105 1.66 13.61 -4.41
N MET A 106 1.47 13.12 -3.19
CA MET A 106 1.13 11.72 -2.91
C MET A 106 -0.39 11.56 -2.79
N THR A 107 -0.87 10.56 -2.05
CA THR A 107 -2.31 10.22 -2.06
C THR A 107 -3.06 10.63 -0.79
N ASP A 108 -2.38 11.04 0.27
CA ASP A 108 -3.02 11.43 1.51
C ASP A 108 -3.02 12.96 1.74
N PRO A 109 -4.20 13.54 1.92
CA PRO A 109 -5.54 12.96 1.96
C PRO A 109 -6.02 12.51 0.57
N PRO A 110 -7.15 11.79 0.47
CA PRO A 110 -7.64 11.18 -0.78
C PRO A 110 -7.80 12.12 -1.98
N PHE A 111 -7.73 13.40 -1.79
CA PHE A 111 -7.78 14.44 -2.83
C PHE A 111 -6.48 15.25 -2.94
N GLU A 112 -5.36 14.75 -2.39
CA GLU A 112 -4.07 15.46 -2.45
C GLU A 112 -3.58 15.70 -3.88
N GLY A 113 -3.92 14.81 -4.82
CA GLY A 113 -3.67 15.03 -6.23
C GLY A 113 -4.33 16.29 -6.78
N ILE A 114 -5.55 16.60 -6.32
CA ILE A 114 -6.27 17.84 -6.68
C ILE A 114 -5.55 19.04 -6.05
N THR A 115 -5.17 18.93 -4.77
CA THR A 115 -4.39 19.94 -4.04
C THR A 115 -3.09 20.26 -4.78
N GLY A 116 -2.33 19.21 -5.14
CA GLY A 116 -1.07 19.36 -5.89
C GLY A 116 -1.25 20.04 -7.24
N THR A 117 -2.32 19.70 -7.96
CA THR A 117 -2.65 20.32 -9.24
C THR A 117 -2.97 21.80 -9.08
N ILE A 118 -3.75 22.20 -8.08
CA ILE A 118 -4.06 23.60 -7.78
C ILE A 118 -2.78 24.37 -7.47
N VAL A 119 -1.95 23.85 -6.57
CA VAL A 119 -0.67 24.48 -6.17
C VAL A 119 0.24 24.63 -7.38
N ALA A 120 0.44 23.59 -8.16
CA ALA A 120 1.31 23.59 -9.34
C ALA A 120 0.83 24.60 -10.40
N THR A 121 -0.49 24.65 -10.66
CA THR A 121 -1.09 25.58 -11.60
C THR A 121 -0.90 27.04 -11.15
N LEU A 122 -1.16 27.35 -9.89
CA LEU A 122 -1.01 28.71 -9.37
C LEU A 122 0.47 29.16 -9.33
N LYS A 123 1.40 28.23 -9.20
CA LYS A 123 2.84 28.50 -9.24
C LYS A 123 3.43 28.47 -10.65
N GLY A 124 2.68 28.01 -11.68
CA GLY A 124 3.21 27.78 -13.02
C GLY A 124 4.33 26.75 -13.07
N LYS A 125 4.24 25.69 -12.24
CA LYS A 125 5.28 24.65 -12.14
C LYS A 125 4.77 23.29 -12.64
N PRO A 126 5.67 22.41 -13.14
CA PRO A 126 5.32 21.04 -13.45
C PRO A 126 4.85 20.30 -12.19
N TYR A 127 4.00 19.30 -12.41
CA TYR A 127 3.36 18.50 -11.38
C TYR A 127 3.61 17.02 -11.59
N VAL A 128 4.01 16.32 -10.54
CA VAL A 128 4.14 14.86 -10.50
C VAL A 128 3.11 14.32 -9.51
N TYR A 129 2.34 13.32 -9.93
CA TYR A 129 1.35 12.67 -9.09
C TYR A 129 1.76 11.24 -8.79
N ASN A 130 2.11 10.95 -7.53
CA ASN A 130 2.41 9.60 -7.06
C ASN A 130 1.16 8.97 -6.45
N ILE A 131 0.54 8.05 -7.17
CA ILE A 131 -0.70 7.38 -6.75
C ILE A 131 -0.36 6.08 -6.05
N ARG A 132 -0.80 5.99 -4.79
CA ARG A 132 -0.65 4.78 -3.97
C ARG A 132 -1.97 4.06 -3.77
N ASP A 133 -3.03 4.82 -3.59
CA ASP A 133 -4.41 4.36 -3.56
C ASP A 133 -5.24 5.19 -4.52
N MET A 134 -6.03 4.55 -5.37
CA MET A 134 -6.76 5.27 -6.41
C MET A 134 -8.12 5.73 -5.89
N TYR A 135 -8.20 7.00 -5.55
CA TYR A 135 -9.45 7.66 -5.21
C TYR A 135 -10.02 8.40 -6.43
N PRO A 136 -11.37 8.47 -6.58
CA PRO A 136 -12.41 7.97 -5.67
C PRO A 136 -12.73 6.47 -5.79
N ASP A 137 -12.12 5.73 -6.73
CA ASP A 137 -12.43 4.32 -7.01
C ASP A 137 -12.42 3.46 -5.74
N MET A 138 -11.38 3.63 -4.90
CA MET A 138 -11.27 2.91 -3.63
C MET A 138 -12.43 3.23 -2.67
N ALA A 139 -12.85 4.49 -2.60
CA ALA A 139 -13.95 4.90 -1.72
C ALA A 139 -15.30 4.36 -2.18
N VAL A 140 -15.53 4.31 -3.49
CA VAL A 140 -16.75 3.77 -4.09
C VAL A 140 -16.74 2.24 -4.03
N GLY A 141 -15.69 1.60 -4.50
CA GLY A 141 -15.55 0.13 -4.50
C GLY A 141 -15.48 -0.46 -3.08
N GLY A 142 -14.92 0.29 -2.11
CA GLY A 142 -14.96 -0.04 -0.68
C GLY A 142 -16.29 0.25 0.01
N SER A 143 -17.31 0.72 -0.72
CA SER A 143 -18.62 1.11 -0.17
C SER A 143 -18.59 2.21 0.90
N ILE A 144 -17.48 2.98 0.93
CA ILE A 144 -17.32 4.14 1.85
C ILE A 144 -18.14 5.33 1.34
N VAL A 145 -18.19 5.52 0.02
CA VAL A 145 -18.95 6.56 -0.64
C VAL A 145 -19.93 5.91 -1.61
N LYS A 146 -21.21 6.28 -1.49
CA LYS A 146 -22.24 5.80 -2.42
C LYS A 146 -22.03 6.37 -3.83
N PRO A 147 -22.22 5.56 -4.88
CA PRO A 147 -22.28 6.08 -6.24
C PRO A 147 -23.32 7.21 -6.36
N GLY A 148 -22.92 8.36 -6.91
CA GLY A 148 -23.80 9.53 -6.99
C GLY A 148 -23.11 10.76 -7.55
N LEU A 149 -23.75 11.92 -7.44
CA LEU A 149 -23.25 13.18 -7.99
C LEU A 149 -21.87 13.56 -7.40
N LEU A 150 -21.71 13.42 -6.08
CA LEU A 150 -20.44 13.75 -5.41
C LEU A 150 -19.29 12.87 -5.88
N ALA A 151 -19.52 11.56 -6.01
CA ALA A 151 -18.50 10.64 -6.54
C ALA A 151 -18.14 11.00 -8.00
N ARG A 152 -19.12 11.38 -8.83
CA ARG A 152 -18.88 11.83 -10.22
C ARG A 152 -18.09 13.14 -10.31
N ILE A 153 -18.38 14.10 -9.43
CA ILE A 153 -17.62 15.36 -9.34
C ILE A 153 -16.17 15.05 -8.92
N TRP A 154 -15.99 14.23 -7.90
CA TRP A 154 -14.66 13.83 -7.44
C TRP A 154 -13.87 13.11 -8.53
N GLU A 155 -14.50 12.16 -9.23
CA GLU A 155 -13.86 11.47 -10.37
C GLU A 155 -13.46 12.46 -11.49
N ARG A 156 -14.32 13.47 -11.78
CA ARG A 156 -13.98 14.49 -12.79
C ARG A 156 -12.79 15.34 -12.37
N LEU A 157 -12.72 15.74 -11.09
CA LEU A 157 -11.58 16.48 -10.53
C LEU A 157 -10.31 15.62 -10.48
N HIS A 158 -10.43 14.33 -10.15
CA HIS A 158 -9.31 13.41 -10.18
C HIS A 158 -8.76 13.24 -11.61
N ARG A 159 -9.62 13.03 -12.60
CA ARG A 159 -9.20 12.99 -14.03
C ARG A 159 -8.55 14.29 -14.49
N TRP A 160 -9.03 15.42 -14.02
CA TRP A 160 -8.39 16.70 -14.30
C TRP A 160 -6.97 16.74 -13.70
N ALA A 161 -6.80 16.32 -12.44
CA ALA A 161 -5.50 16.25 -11.81
C ALA A 161 -4.53 15.30 -12.53
N LEU A 162 -5.02 14.14 -12.97
CA LEU A 162 -4.24 13.18 -13.74
C LEU A 162 -3.72 13.78 -15.06
N ARG A 163 -4.61 14.41 -15.86
CA ARG A 163 -4.25 14.99 -17.16
C ARG A 163 -3.31 16.19 -17.06
N ARG A 164 -3.26 16.87 -15.91
CA ARG A 164 -2.36 18.00 -15.66
C ARG A 164 -0.98 17.57 -15.19
N ALA A 165 -0.83 16.32 -14.78
CA ALA A 165 0.44 15.79 -14.33
C ALA A 165 1.44 15.66 -15.48
N ALA A 166 2.65 16.18 -15.28
CA ALA A 166 3.76 15.94 -16.22
C ALA A 166 4.20 14.46 -16.16
N ARG A 167 4.10 13.85 -15.01
CA ARG A 167 4.29 12.40 -14.81
C ARG A 167 3.30 11.90 -13.74
N VAL A 168 2.80 10.68 -13.94
CA VAL A 168 1.98 9.95 -12.98
C VAL A 168 2.76 8.70 -12.57
N ILE A 169 3.11 8.60 -11.30
CA ILE A 169 3.82 7.43 -10.75
C ILE A 169 2.78 6.49 -10.15
N VAL A 170 2.80 5.24 -10.56
CA VAL A 170 1.89 4.16 -10.13
C VAL A 170 2.66 2.95 -9.62
N LEU A 171 1.97 2.06 -8.91
CA LEU A 171 2.61 0.95 -8.18
C LEU A 171 2.67 -0.37 -8.97
N GLY A 172 1.94 -0.49 -10.07
CA GLY A 172 1.86 -1.73 -10.83
C GLY A 172 1.25 -1.57 -12.21
N ASP A 173 1.30 -2.65 -12.99
CA ASP A 173 0.78 -2.67 -14.36
C ASP A 173 -0.75 -2.57 -14.40
N ASP A 174 -1.43 -3.19 -13.44
CA ASP A 174 -2.89 -3.12 -13.28
C ASP A 174 -3.35 -1.68 -12.97
N MET A 175 -2.64 -0.99 -12.08
CA MET A 175 -2.89 0.43 -11.80
C MET A 175 -2.56 1.31 -13.01
N CYS A 176 -1.48 1.03 -13.73
CA CYS A 176 -1.12 1.72 -14.97
C CYS A 176 -2.24 1.60 -16.02
N ALA A 177 -2.73 0.38 -16.28
CA ALA A 177 -3.82 0.14 -17.22
C ALA A 177 -5.07 0.96 -16.85
N ARG A 178 -5.41 1.02 -15.57
CA ARG A 178 -6.56 1.78 -15.07
C ARG A 178 -6.38 3.29 -15.23
N ILE A 179 -5.18 3.83 -14.99
CA ILE A 179 -4.85 5.25 -15.19
C ILE A 179 -4.91 5.64 -16.67
N VAL A 180 -4.36 4.81 -17.55
CA VAL A 180 -4.47 4.99 -19.01
C VAL A 180 -5.94 4.99 -19.44
N GLY A 181 -6.76 4.08 -18.90
CA GLY A 181 -8.21 4.04 -19.10
C GLY A 181 -8.95 5.30 -18.58
N LYS A 182 -8.36 6.08 -17.69
CA LYS A 182 -8.88 7.38 -17.24
C LYS A 182 -8.46 8.53 -18.17
N GLY A 183 -7.71 8.26 -19.24
CA GLY A 183 -7.32 9.22 -20.29
C GLY A 183 -6.00 9.94 -20.01
N VAL A 184 -5.07 9.26 -19.36
CA VAL A 184 -3.65 9.67 -19.26
C VAL A 184 -2.87 9.01 -20.38
N GLU A 185 -1.98 9.74 -21.03
CA GLU A 185 -1.11 9.19 -22.05
C GLU A 185 -0.13 8.18 -21.45
N PRO A 186 0.07 6.99 -22.05
CA PRO A 186 0.96 5.97 -21.52
C PRO A 186 2.39 6.48 -21.23
N SER A 187 2.91 7.39 -22.05
CA SER A 187 4.24 8.00 -21.89
C SER A 187 4.38 8.89 -20.65
N GLN A 188 3.27 9.30 -20.05
CA GLN A 188 3.25 10.08 -18.81
C GLN A 188 3.25 9.18 -17.58
N VAL A 189 2.93 7.88 -17.73
CA VAL A 189 2.82 6.96 -16.59
C VAL A 189 4.15 6.24 -16.36
N VAL A 190 4.62 6.25 -15.14
CA VAL A 190 5.85 5.56 -14.72
C VAL A 190 5.50 4.58 -13.61
N ILE A 191 5.88 3.31 -13.80
CA ILE A 191 5.66 2.29 -12.79
C ILE A 191 6.86 2.25 -11.84
N VAL A 192 6.61 2.58 -10.57
CA VAL A 192 7.58 2.48 -9.48
C VAL A 192 6.94 1.68 -8.36
N ARG A 193 7.37 0.46 -8.19
CA ARG A 193 6.82 -0.46 -7.20
C ARG A 193 7.35 -0.16 -5.80
N ASP A 194 6.63 -0.57 -4.76
CA ASP A 194 7.08 -0.37 -3.37
C ASP A 194 8.35 -1.16 -3.05
N GLY A 195 8.47 -2.33 -3.66
CA GLY A 195 9.57 -3.23 -3.40
C GLY A 195 9.71 -3.65 -1.94
N ALA A 196 10.70 -4.48 -1.66
CA ALA A 196 11.12 -4.85 -0.32
C ALA A 196 12.64 -4.73 -0.19
N GLU A 197 13.13 -4.71 1.04
CA GLU A 197 14.54 -4.95 1.30
C GLU A 197 14.85 -6.41 0.97
N VAL A 198 15.71 -6.62 -0.02
CA VAL A 198 16.11 -7.95 -0.46
C VAL A 198 17.45 -8.30 0.15
N VAL A 199 17.49 -9.41 0.85
CA VAL A 199 18.76 -9.97 1.34
C VAL A 199 19.54 -10.46 0.12
N ARG A 200 20.70 -9.84 -0.14
CA ARG A 200 21.53 -10.15 -1.28
C ARG A 200 22.42 -11.35 -1.01
N GLY A 201 22.65 -12.16 -2.04
CA GLY A 201 23.58 -13.30 -2.03
C GLY A 201 22.99 -14.57 -1.41
N ASP A 202 23.89 -15.48 -1.03
CA ASP A 202 23.54 -16.80 -0.46
C ASP A 202 23.15 -16.73 1.03
N THR A 203 22.82 -15.55 1.54
CA THR A 203 22.36 -15.42 2.92
C THR A 203 21.13 -16.28 3.12
N PRO A 204 21.13 -17.20 4.08
CA PRO A 204 19.97 -18.02 4.38
C PRO A 204 18.75 -17.15 4.67
N LEU A 205 17.57 -17.59 4.20
CA LEU A 205 16.31 -16.95 4.61
C LEU A 205 16.23 -16.97 6.14
N ALA A 206 15.72 -15.89 6.72
CA ALA A 206 15.49 -15.84 8.15
C ALA A 206 14.64 -17.03 8.56
N ALA A 207 15.16 -17.88 9.42
CA ALA A 207 14.34 -18.88 10.07
C ALA A 207 13.32 -18.17 10.96
N ALA A 208 12.10 -18.72 11.05
CA ALA A 208 11.13 -18.17 11.97
C ALA A 208 11.64 -18.33 13.41
N ASP A 209 11.56 -17.24 14.18
CA ASP A 209 11.77 -17.29 15.63
C ASP A 209 10.80 -18.32 16.22
N ALA A 210 11.27 -19.17 17.12
CA ALA A 210 10.49 -20.31 17.65
C ALA A 210 9.19 -19.88 18.36
N GLU A 211 9.17 -18.71 19.00
CA GLU A 211 7.98 -18.17 19.65
C GLU A 211 6.98 -17.66 18.59
N VAL A 212 7.46 -16.90 17.61
CA VAL A 212 6.65 -16.42 16.48
C VAL A 212 6.09 -17.60 15.69
N ALA A 213 6.91 -18.61 15.41
CA ALA A 213 6.47 -19.81 14.69
C ALA A 213 5.36 -20.54 15.46
N ARG A 214 5.51 -20.73 16.77
CA ARG A 214 4.47 -21.38 17.59
C ARG A 214 3.17 -20.57 17.63
N SER A 215 3.23 -19.26 17.75
CA SER A 215 2.03 -18.40 17.78
C SER A 215 1.26 -18.42 16.47
N ILE A 216 1.96 -18.51 15.33
CA ILE A 216 1.37 -18.53 14.00
C ILE A 216 0.91 -19.95 13.63
N ARG A 217 1.78 -20.95 13.76
CA ARG A 217 1.48 -22.33 13.32
C ARG A 217 0.50 -23.07 14.24
N GLY A 218 0.67 -22.92 15.58
CA GLY A 218 -0.08 -23.77 16.52
C GLY A 218 0.02 -25.24 16.12
N ASP A 219 -1.13 -25.92 16.04
CA ASP A 219 -1.24 -27.35 15.70
C ASP A 219 -1.56 -27.59 14.20
N PHE A 220 -1.54 -26.54 13.37
CA PHE A 220 -1.85 -26.68 11.94
C PHE A 220 -0.72 -27.34 11.18
N SER A 221 -1.08 -28.32 10.33
CA SER A 221 -0.14 -28.97 9.40
C SER A 221 0.23 -28.07 8.21
N PHE A 222 -0.68 -27.20 7.78
CA PHE A 222 -0.46 -26.18 6.76
C PHE A 222 -1.01 -24.83 7.19
N VAL A 223 -0.23 -23.78 7.08
CA VAL A 223 -0.61 -22.41 7.46
C VAL A 223 -0.69 -21.52 6.24
N LEU A 224 -1.88 -20.99 5.97
CA LEU A 224 -2.14 -19.91 5.05
C LEU A 224 -2.20 -18.59 5.85
N LEU A 225 -1.28 -17.66 5.60
CA LEU A 225 -1.12 -16.45 6.38
C LEU A 225 -1.52 -15.20 5.60
N HIS A 226 -2.38 -14.37 6.18
CA HIS A 226 -2.55 -12.98 5.78
C HIS A 226 -1.86 -12.06 6.79
N ALA A 227 -0.80 -11.37 6.40
CA ALA A 227 -0.14 -10.38 7.24
C ALA A 227 -0.34 -8.96 6.69
N GLY A 228 -0.97 -8.08 7.48
CA GLY A 228 -1.16 -6.68 7.11
C GLY A 228 -2.54 -6.10 7.46
N ASN A 229 -2.90 -5.01 6.78
CA ASN A 229 -4.15 -4.30 7.02
C ASN A 229 -5.38 -5.13 6.59
N LEU A 230 -6.39 -5.22 7.47
CA LEU A 230 -7.69 -5.83 7.23
C LEU A 230 -8.68 -4.74 6.75
N GLY A 231 -8.46 -4.26 5.53
CA GLY A 231 -9.20 -3.14 4.93
C GLY A 231 -10.41 -3.57 4.09
N PHE A 232 -11.07 -2.61 3.49
CA PHE A 232 -12.30 -2.79 2.67
C PHE A 232 -12.04 -3.48 1.32
N TYR A 233 -10.80 -3.76 0.96
CA TYR A 233 -10.38 -4.26 -0.34
C TYR A 233 -10.33 -5.79 -0.43
N GLY A 234 -10.38 -6.52 0.68
CA GLY A 234 -10.21 -7.98 0.68
C GLY A 234 -11.51 -8.74 0.45
N ALA A 235 -11.40 -9.89 -0.19
CA ALA A 235 -12.48 -10.87 -0.34
C ALA A 235 -12.54 -11.77 0.92
N TRP A 236 -12.83 -11.17 2.06
CA TRP A 236 -12.72 -11.83 3.36
C TRP A 236 -13.67 -13.00 3.54
N ASP A 237 -14.91 -12.87 3.04
CA ASP A 237 -15.92 -13.95 3.15
C ASP A 237 -15.49 -15.18 2.37
N THR A 238 -14.85 -15.02 1.22
CA THR A 238 -14.26 -16.10 0.44
C THR A 238 -13.16 -16.84 1.20
N LEU A 239 -12.26 -16.07 1.88
CA LEU A 239 -11.21 -16.67 2.70
C LEU A 239 -11.78 -17.46 3.88
N ILE A 240 -12.77 -16.91 4.58
CA ILE A 240 -13.40 -17.55 5.75
C ILE A 240 -14.16 -18.80 5.33
N SER A 241 -14.94 -18.73 4.24
CA SER A 241 -15.70 -19.86 3.71
C SER A 241 -14.78 -21.02 3.32
N ALA A 242 -13.70 -20.72 2.59
CA ALA A 242 -12.71 -21.73 2.20
C ALA A 242 -11.99 -22.34 3.43
N ALA A 243 -11.60 -21.52 4.40
CA ALA A 243 -10.94 -22.00 5.61
C ALA A 243 -11.86 -22.95 6.40
N ARG A 244 -13.14 -22.61 6.56
CA ARG A 244 -14.12 -23.49 7.22
C ARG A 244 -14.21 -24.87 6.55
N THR A 245 -14.20 -24.90 5.21
CA THR A 245 -14.25 -26.15 4.44
C THR A 245 -12.98 -27.00 4.68
N LEU A 246 -11.85 -26.37 4.90
CA LEU A 246 -10.54 -27.02 5.11
C LEU A 246 -10.25 -27.37 6.58
N ALA A 247 -11.17 -27.12 7.51
CA ALA A 247 -10.92 -27.27 8.95
C ALA A 247 -10.46 -28.69 9.34
N SER A 248 -11.09 -29.73 8.78
CA SER A 248 -10.75 -31.14 9.04
C SER A 248 -9.45 -31.61 8.39
N GLU A 249 -8.84 -30.79 7.53
CA GLU A 249 -7.63 -31.13 6.76
C GLU A 249 -6.34 -30.58 7.41
N GLY A 250 -6.44 -30.04 8.64
CA GLY A 250 -5.30 -29.46 9.35
C GLY A 250 -4.79 -28.13 8.77
N VAL A 251 -5.57 -27.47 7.92
CA VAL A 251 -5.24 -26.18 7.32
C VAL A 251 -5.69 -25.04 8.22
N GLY A 252 -4.76 -24.20 8.65
CA GLY A 252 -5.05 -22.99 9.42
C GLY A 252 -5.00 -21.73 8.54
N LEU A 253 -6.00 -20.85 8.68
CA LEU A 253 -5.97 -19.50 8.16
C LEU A 253 -5.63 -18.54 9.31
N VAL A 254 -4.49 -17.85 9.20
CA VAL A 254 -4.01 -16.97 10.23
C VAL A 254 -3.99 -15.52 9.72
N PHE A 255 -4.61 -14.63 10.46
CA PHE A 255 -4.56 -13.20 10.22
C PHE A 255 -3.61 -12.55 11.23
N VAL A 256 -2.60 -11.83 10.74
CA VAL A 256 -1.69 -11.01 11.54
C VAL A 256 -1.90 -9.55 11.14
N GLY A 257 -2.44 -8.76 12.05
CA GLY A 257 -2.66 -7.34 11.78
C GLY A 257 -3.99 -6.81 12.28
N ASP A 258 -4.29 -5.58 11.85
CA ASP A 258 -5.49 -4.84 12.23
C ASP A 258 -6.06 -4.11 11.01
N GLY A 259 -7.25 -3.52 11.15
CA GLY A 259 -7.87 -2.74 10.09
C GLY A 259 -9.35 -2.50 10.31
N ALA A 260 -9.92 -1.65 9.46
CA ALA A 260 -11.32 -1.21 9.59
C ALA A 260 -12.35 -2.35 9.49
N GLN A 261 -11.96 -3.49 8.93
CA GLN A 261 -12.84 -4.67 8.78
C GLN A 261 -12.56 -5.76 9.81
N ARG A 262 -11.55 -5.62 10.68
CA ARG A 262 -11.14 -6.69 11.61
C ARG A 262 -12.32 -7.24 12.42
N ALA A 263 -13.07 -6.39 13.10
CA ALA A 263 -14.18 -6.83 13.95
C ALA A 263 -15.27 -7.58 13.16
N GLN A 264 -15.53 -7.17 11.91
CA GLN A 264 -16.49 -7.85 11.04
C GLN A 264 -15.96 -9.21 10.58
N ILE A 265 -14.68 -9.30 10.24
CA ILE A 265 -14.02 -10.55 9.82
C ILE A 265 -14.01 -11.54 10.99
N GLU A 266 -13.67 -11.10 12.20
CA GLU A 266 -13.71 -11.91 13.42
C GLU A 266 -15.13 -12.44 13.71
N ALA A 267 -16.14 -11.59 13.57
CA ALA A 267 -17.54 -12.00 13.71
C ALA A 267 -17.95 -13.04 12.66
N SER A 268 -17.54 -12.87 11.41
CA SER A 268 -17.81 -13.83 10.35
C SER A 268 -17.05 -15.16 10.55
N ALA A 269 -15.89 -15.13 11.19
CA ALA A 269 -15.08 -16.31 11.47
C ALA A 269 -15.51 -17.05 12.77
N ALA A 270 -16.46 -16.52 13.53
CA ALA A 270 -16.88 -17.07 14.82
C ALA A 270 -17.24 -18.58 14.71
N GLY A 271 -16.71 -19.39 15.61
CA GLY A 271 -16.89 -20.85 15.63
C GLY A 271 -16.00 -21.64 14.67
N ALA A 272 -15.08 -20.99 13.93
CA ALA A 272 -14.10 -21.69 13.11
C ALA A 272 -12.77 -21.85 13.91
N GLU A 273 -12.49 -23.06 14.37
CA GLU A 273 -11.32 -23.37 15.22
C GLU A 273 -9.99 -23.26 14.45
N ASN A 274 -10.04 -23.37 13.11
CA ASN A 274 -8.88 -23.26 12.25
C ASN A 274 -8.63 -21.84 11.71
N ILE A 275 -9.34 -20.82 12.22
CA ILE A 275 -9.07 -19.42 11.90
C ILE A 275 -8.54 -18.72 13.14
N ARG A 276 -7.42 -18.02 12.99
CA ARG A 276 -6.74 -17.36 14.11
C ARG A 276 -6.44 -15.91 13.78
N PHE A 277 -6.59 -15.02 14.77
CA PHE A 277 -6.29 -13.59 14.67
C PHE A 277 -5.19 -13.22 15.67
N LEU A 278 -4.15 -12.59 15.16
CA LEU A 278 -3.01 -12.11 15.94
C LEU A 278 -2.83 -10.60 15.71
N GLU A 279 -2.29 -9.92 16.73
CA GLU A 279 -1.94 -8.50 16.63
C GLU A 279 -0.70 -8.30 15.75
N PHE A 280 -0.40 -7.04 15.41
CA PHE A 280 0.84 -6.69 14.72
C PHE A 280 2.06 -7.07 15.57
N PHE A 281 2.98 -7.76 14.95
CA PHE A 281 4.30 -7.96 15.53
C PHE A 281 5.18 -6.72 15.36
N PRO A 282 6.18 -6.50 16.24
CA PRO A 282 7.21 -5.50 16.05
C PRO A 282 7.90 -5.64 14.67
N ALA A 283 8.30 -4.52 14.06
CA ALA A 283 8.91 -4.52 12.74
C ALA A 283 10.12 -5.46 12.61
N SER A 284 10.92 -5.61 13.67
CA SER A 284 12.05 -6.54 13.72
C SER A 284 11.66 -8.01 13.62
N LYS A 285 10.42 -8.37 13.96
CA LYS A 285 9.90 -9.75 13.89
C LYS A 285 9.19 -10.08 12.57
N ILE A 286 8.96 -9.09 11.69
CA ILE A 286 8.27 -9.32 10.41
C ILE A 286 8.92 -10.40 9.55
N PRO A 287 10.26 -10.47 9.40
CA PRO A 287 10.88 -11.59 8.65
C PRO A 287 10.50 -12.96 9.23
N SER A 288 10.49 -13.11 10.56
CA SER A 288 10.07 -14.35 11.23
C SER A 288 8.59 -14.66 11.01
N VAL A 289 7.71 -13.65 11.03
CA VAL A 289 6.27 -13.78 10.74
C VAL A 289 6.07 -14.31 9.34
N LEU A 290 6.75 -13.74 8.35
CA LEU A 290 6.64 -14.18 6.97
C LEU A 290 7.23 -15.59 6.76
N ALA A 291 8.31 -15.92 7.46
CA ALA A 291 8.93 -17.25 7.40
C ALA A 291 8.12 -18.35 8.08
N ALA A 292 7.20 -18.03 8.99
CA ALA A 292 6.45 -19.01 9.79
C ALA A 292 5.32 -19.72 9.01
N ALA A 293 4.85 -19.17 7.90
CA ALA A 293 3.77 -19.72 7.10
C ALA A 293 4.27 -20.66 5.98
N ASP A 294 3.41 -21.54 5.53
CA ASP A 294 3.68 -22.40 4.36
C ASP A 294 3.36 -21.65 3.07
N ALA A 295 2.28 -20.84 3.07
CA ALA A 295 1.91 -19.94 2.00
C ALA A 295 1.28 -18.66 2.55
N HIS A 296 1.34 -17.60 1.75
CA HIS A 296 0.69 -16.32 2.09
C HIS A 296 -0.49 -16.05 1.18
N VAL A 297 -1.58 -15.52 1.74
CA VAL A 297 -2.70 -15.07 0.93
C VAL A 297 -2.65 -13.56 0.67
N ILE A 298 -2.79 -13.21 -0.60
CA ILE A 298 -3.06 -11.86 -1.06
C ILE A 298 -4.49 -11.84 -1.58
N THR A 299 -5.29 -10.88 -1.15
CA THR A 299 -6.68 -10.80 -1.59
C THR A 299 -7.05 -9.41 -2.04
N VAL A 300 -7.75 -9.33 -3.18
CA VAL A 300 -8.34 -8.12 -3.74
C VAL A 300 -9.73 -8.51 -4.25
N LYS A 301 -10.78 -7.91 -3.69
CA LYS A 301 -12.15 -8.18 -4.14
C LYS A 301 -12.37 -7.63 -5.55
N ARG A 302 -13.27 -8.24 -6.28
CA ARG A 302 -13.63 -7.86 -7.66
C ARG A 302 -14.03 -6.38 -7.76
N GLY A 303 -13.54 -5.72 -8.81
CA GLY A 303 -13.75 -4.29 -9.09
C GLY A 303 -12.72 -3.36 -8.45
N LEU A 304 -11.81 -3.88 -7.62
CA LEU A 304 -10.70 -3.12 -7.03
C LEU A 304 -9.32 -3.42 -7.64
N GLU A 305 -9.29 -4.15 -8.75
CA GLU A 305 -8.07 -4.40 -9.54
C GLU A 305 -7.49 -3.07 -10.00
N GLY A 306 -6.20 -2.87 -9.76
CA GLY A 306 -5.50 -1.62 -10.07
C GLY A 306 -5.96 -0.39 -9.29
N VAL A 307 -6.85 -0.56 -8.31
CA VAL A 307 -7.23 0.49 -7.35
C VAL A 307 -6.35 0.44 -6.11
N VAL A 308 -6.07 -0.78 -5.65
CA VAL A 308 -5.18 -1.09 -4.53
C VAL A 308 -4.16 -2.11 -5.02
N VAL A 309 -2.89 -1.79 -4.90
CA VAL A 309 -1.81 -2.73 -5.23
C VAL A 309 -1.30 -3.39 -3.94
N PRO A 310 -1.33 -4.72 -3.85
CA PRO A 310 -0.95 -5.42 -2.63
C PRO A 310 0.57 -5.46 -2.44
N SER A 311 1.13 -4.40 -1.86
CA SER A 311 2.58 -4.24 -1.61
C SER A 311 3.20 -5.33 -0.73
N LYS A 312 2.39 -6.09 0.02
CA LYS A 312 2.86 -7.25 0.82
C LYS A 312 3.51 -8.33 -0.03
N MET A 313 3.19 -8.41 -1.33
CA MET A 313 3.80 -9.35 -2.27
C MET A 313 5.33 -9.34 -2.17
N TYR A 314 5.92 -8.17 -2.17
CA TYR A 314 7.38 -8.01 -2.19
C TYR A 314 8.07 -8.58 -0.95
N GLY A 315 7.49 -8.37 0.23
CA GLY A 315 7.97 -8.98 1.48
C GLY A 315 7.85 -10.51 1.49
N ILE A 316 6.77 -11.05 0.91
CA ILE A 316 6.57 -12.49 0.78
C ILE A 316 7.61 -13.10 -0.17
N LEU A 317 7.89 -12.43 -1.30
CA LEU A 317 8.95 -12.85 -2.22
C LEU A 317 10.31 -12.87 -1.53
N ALA A 318 10.63 -11.82 -0.77
CA ALA A 318 11.88 -11.74 -0.01
C ALA A 318 11.99 -12.85 1.05
N ALA A 319 10.87 -13.32 1.61
CA ALA A 319 10.82 -14.45 2.52
C ALA A 319 10.85 -15.82 1.82
N GLY A 320 10.87 -15.86 0.48
CA GLY A 320 10.88 -17.10 -0.30
C GLY A 320 9.66 -17.98 -0.06
N ARG A 321 8.47 -17.37 0.06
CA ARG A 321 7.22 -18.09 0.33
C ARG A 321 6.26 -17.99 -0.85
N PRO A 322 5.50 -19.06 -1.14
CA PRO A 322 4.48 -19.04 -2.20
C PRO A 322 3.31 -18.12 -1.85
N ILE A 323 2.65 -17.61 -2.90
CA ILE A 323 1.48 -16.76 -2.79
C ILE A 323 0.24 -17.50 -3.30
N VAL A 324 -0.83 -17.42 -2.53
CA VAL A 324 -2.20 -17.72 -2.96
C VAL A 324 -2.88 -16.38 -3.22
N ALA A 325 -3.08 -16.04 -4.48
CA ALA A 325 -3.69 -14.79 -4.89
C ALA A 325 -5.20 -14.97 -5.10
N VAL A 326 -6.00 -14.43 -4.19
CA VAL A 326 -7.47 -14.44 -4.27
C VAL A 326 -7.91 -13.10 -4.85
N ALA A 327 -7.83 -13.00 -6.17
CA ALA A 327 -8.04 -11.78 -6.94
C ALA A 327 -8.33 -12.11 -8.42
N ALA A 328 -8.82 -11.11 -9.17
CA ALA A 328 -9.02 -11.27 -10.60
C ALA A 328 -7.68 -11.40 -11.36
N GLN A 329 -7.73 -11.97 -12.56
CA GLN A 329 -6.57 -12.30 -13.39
C GLN A 329 -5.72 -11.07 -13.76
N GLU A 330 -6.35 -9.89 -13.84
CA GLU A 330 -5.72 -8.63 -14.20
C GLU A 330 -4.87 -8.04 -13.08
N THR A 331 -4.97 -8.58 -11.87
CA THR A 331 -4.19 -8.10 -10.72
C THR A 331 -2.72 -8.51 -10.86
N ASP A 332 -1.79 -7.60 -10.63
CA ASP A 332 -0.33 -7.86 -10.72
C ASP A 332 0.09 -9.11 -9.93
N ALA A 333 -0.46 -9.31 -8.72
CA ALA A 333 -0.14 -10.47 -7.90
C ALA A 333 -0.54 -11.80 -8.56
N VAL A 334 -1.58 -11.80 -9.40
CA VAL A 334 -2.00 -12.98 -10.18
C VAL A 334 -1.18 -13.06 -11.46
N SER A 335 -1.25 -12.03 -12.32
CA SER A 335 -0.64 -12.08 -13.66
C SER A 335 0.87 -12.35 -13.60
N ILE A 336 1.61 -11.58 -12.80
CA ILE A 336 3.05 -11.75 -12.63
C ILE A 336 3.37 -13.03 -11.84
N GLY A 337 2.62 -13.28 -10.76
CA GLY A 337 2.92 -14.37 -9.85
C GLY A 337 2.71 -15.75 -10.47
N VAL A 338 1.64 -15.94 -11.23
CA VAL A 338 1.37 -17.20 -11.95
C VAL A 338 2.37 -17.38 -13.08
N GLN A 339 2.64 -16.34 -13.88
CA GLN A 339 3.61 -16.40 -14.98
C GLN A 339 5.01 -16.79 -14.47
N ARG A 340 5.42 -16.25 -13.34
CA ARG A 340 6.75 -16.50 -12.75
C ARG A 340 6.80 -17.71 -11.83
N GLY A 341 5.70 -18.41 -11.64
CA GLY A 341 5.62 -19.67 -10.89
C GLY A 341 5.70 -19.55 -9.37
N PHE A 342 5.58 -18.33 -8.80
CA PHE A 342 5.57 -18.12 -7.35
C PHE A 342 4.16 -17.94 -6.76
N ALA A 343 3.14 -17.83 -7.59
CA ALA A 343 1.76 -17.74 -7.14
C ALA A 343 0.85 -18.77 -7.81
N VAL A 344 -0.23 -19.09 -7.12
CA VAL A 344 -1.44 -19.70 -7.64
C VAL A 344 -2.61 -18.76 -7.38
N SER A 345 -3.64 -18.81 -8.22
CA SER A 345 -4.79 -17.90 -8.11
C SER A 345 -6.09 -18.63 -7.85
N ALA A 346 -7.02 -17.96 -7.20
CA ALA A 346 -8.42 -18.32 -7.07
C ALA A 346 -9.29 -17.09 -7.31
N ASP A 347 -10.47 -17.29 -7.87
CA ASP A 347 -11.45 -16.23 -8.08
C ASP A 347 -11.92 -15.67 -6.72
N PRO A 348 -11.95 -14.35 -6.53
CA PRO A 348 -12.31 -13.74 -5.25
C PRO A 348 -13.79 -13.97 -4.84
N ASP A 349 -14.64 -14.43 -5.77
CA ASP A 349 -16.05 -14.70 -5.52
C ASP A 349 -16.35 -16.21 -5.43
N LYS A 350 -15.32 -17.09 -5.53
CA LYS A 350 -15.47 -18.55 -5.56
C LYS A 350 -14.64 -19.26 -4.48
N PRO A 351 -15.20 -19.46 -3.29
CA PRO A 351 -14.50 -20.16 -2.20
C PRO A 351 -14.01 -21.56 -2.58
N GLU A 352 -14.74 -22.29 -3.42
CA GLU A 352 -14.40 -23.63 -3.87
C GLU A 352 -13.12 -23.71 -4.70
N GLU A 353 -12.82 -22.67 -5.50
CA GLU A 353 -11.53 -22.57 -6.19
C GLU A 353 -10.40 -22.40 -5.19
N LEU A 354 -10.58 -21.54 -4.18
CA LEU A 354 -9.60 -21.34 -3.12
C LEU A 354 -9.36 -22.62 -2.32
N VAL A 355 -10.42 -23.37 -1.98
CA VAL A 355 -10.31 -24.68 -1.33
C VAL A 355 -9.45 -25.62 -2.16
N SER A 356 -9.72 -25.73 -3.46
CA SER A 356 -8.99 -26.61 -4.37
C SER A 356 -7.51 -26.25 -4.45
N VAL A 357 -7.20 -24.97 -4.57
CA VAL A 357 -5.84 -24.43 -4.65
C VAL A 357 -5.06 -24.67 -3.37
N VAL A 358 -5.64 -24.37 -2.21
CA VAL A 358 -4.98 -24.53 -0.91
C VAL A 358 -4.76 -26.01 -0.60
N ARG A 359 -5.76 -26.86 -0.85
CA ARG A 359 -5.65 -28.33 -0.70
C ARG A 359 -4.52 -28.90 -1.54
N ALA A 360 -4.38 -28.44 -2.80
CA ALA A 360 -3.32 -28.89 -3.68
C ALA A 360 -1.92 -28.48 -3.17
N LEU A 361 -1.77 -27.32 -2.53
CA LEU A 361 -0.52 -26.89 -1.91
C LEU A 361 -0.23 -27.66 -0.62
N ALA A 362 -1.24 -27.88 0.23
CA ALA A 362 -1.08 -28.60 1.49
C ALA A 362 -0.65 -30.07 1.27
N ASN A 363 -1.12 -30.68 0.18
CA ASN A 363 -0.81 -32.07 -0.15
C ASN A 363 0.45 -32.25 -1.03
N ASP A 364 1.05 -31.19 -1.55
CA ASP A 364 2.27 -31.24 -2.39
C ASP A 364 3.34 -30.28 -1.84
N SER A 365 4.09 -30.76 -0.86
CA SER A 365 5.19 -30.01 -0.25
C SER A 365 6.31 -29.68 -1.25
N ALA A 366 6.52 -30.52 -2.25
CA ALA A 366 7.51 -30.28 -3.30
C ALA A 366 7.09 -29.11 -4.20
N LYS A 367 5.79 -29.00 -4.55
CA LYS A 367 5.24 -27.86 -5.29
C LYS A 367 5.38 -26.58 -4.47
N THR A 368 4.97 -26.62 -3.20
CA THR A 368 5.05 -25.46 -2.29
C THR A 368 6.50 -24.98 -2.16
N LYS A 369 7.47 -25.89 -2.05
CA LYS A 369 8.89 -25.56 -2.02
C LYS A 369 9.37 -24.92 -3.32
N ARG A 370 9.07 -25.53 -4.50
CA ARG A 370 9.43 -24.96 -5.81
C ARG A 370 8.88 -23.54 -6.00
N MET A 371 7.64 -23.30 -5.59
CA MET A 371 7.04 -21.96 -5.63
C MET A 371 7.76 -20.97 -4.73
N GLY A 372 8.19 -21.39 -3.53
CA GLY A 372 9.01 -20.56 -2.64
C GLY A 372 10.37 -20.24 -3.23
N GLU A 373 11.01 -21.19 -3.91
CA GLU A 373 12.25 -20.97 -4.65
C GLU A 373 12.07 -19.97 -5.80
N ALA A 374 10.97 -20.08 -6.55
CA ALA A 374 10.61 -19.11 -7.60
C ALA A 374 10.34 -17.70 -7.02
N ALA A 375 9.69 -17.61 -5.86
CA ALA A 375 9.48 -16.36 -5.15
C ALA A 375 10.83 -15.69 -4.77
N ARG A 376 11.74 -16.49 -4.19
CA ARG A 376 13.08 -16.01 -3.83
C ARG A 376 13.88 -15.53 -5.05
N ALA A 377 13.81 -16.27 -6.15
CA ALA A 377 14.47 -15.90 -7.40
C ALA A 377 13.91 -14.60 -8.00
N ALA A 378 12.61 -14.33 -7.79
CA ALA A 378 11.96 -13.13 -8.27
C ALA A 378 12.24 -11.88 -7.40
N ALA A 379 12.52 -12.05 -6.11
CA ALA A 379 12.66 -10.95 -5.16
C ALA A 379 13.66 -9.84 -5.57
N PRO A 380 14.85 -10.11 -6.13
CA PRO A 380 15.81 -9.08 -6.55
C PRO A 380 15.31 -8.11 -7.62
N ASP A 381 14.28 -8.50 -8.39
CA ASP A 381 13.69 -7.63 -9.39
C ASP A 381 12.80 -6.54 -8.75
N TYR A 382 12.42 -6.75 -7.51
CA TYR A 382 11.59 -5.85 -6.71
C TYR A 382 12.35 -5.26 -5.51
N ASP A 383 13.67 -5.08 -5.64
CA ASP A 383 14.50 -4.42 -4.62
C ASP A 383 14.07 -2.95 -4.48
N ARG A 384 13.69 -2.56 -3.27
CA ARG A 384 13.25 -1.19 -2.96
C ARG A 384 14.27 -0.13 -3.35
N VAL A 385 15.56 -0.41 -3.24
CA VAL A 385 16.61 0.54 -3.63
C VAL A 385 16.56 0.83 -5.12
N LYS A 386 16.37 -0.21 -5.95
CA LYS A 386 16.22 -0.06 -7.41
C LYS A 386 14.94 0.69 -7.78
N GLU A 387 13.83 0.40 -7.09
CA GLU A 387 12.57 1.10 -7.34
C GLU A 387 12.65 2.58 -6.96
N LEU A 388 13.26 2.90 -5.82
CA LEU A 388 13.49 4.29 -5.42
C LEU A 388 14.43 5.02 -6.38
N GLN A 389 15.38 4.33 -7.00
CA GLN A 389 16.23 4.92 -8.03
C GLN A 389 15.40 5.35 -9.24
N LYS A 390 14.49 4.50 -9.75
CA LYS A 390 13.53 4.88 -10.81
C LYS A 390 12.70 6.11 -10.41
N PHE A 391 12.30 6.19 -9.13
CA PHE A 391 11.58 7.35 -8.63
C PHE A 391 12.42 8.64 -8.74
N VAL A 392 13.70 8.58 -8.42
CA VAL A 392 14.63 9.73 -8.54
C VAL A 392 14.85 10.09 -10.00
N GLU A 393 14.99 9.11 -10.90
CA GLU A 393 15.18 9.30 -12.34
C GLU A 393 14.05 10.14 -12.97
N VAL A 394 12.79 9.97 -12.52
CA VAL A 394 11.65 10.82 -12.97
C VAL A 394 11.94 12.30 -12.75
N PHE A 395 12.60 12.65 -11.65
CA PHE A 395 12.93 14.05 -11.33
C PHE A 395 14.21 14.52 -12.01
N ASP A 396 15.18 13.63 -12.22
CA ASP A 396 16.38 13.92 -13.01
C ASP A 396 15.99 14.27 -14.45
N ASP A 397 15.07 13.50 -15.07
CA ASP A 397 14.55 13.76 -16.41
C ASP A 397 13.81 15.11 -16.51
N LEU A 398 12.97 15.41 -15.50
CA LEU A 398 12.29 16.71 -15.43
C LEU A 398 13.26 17.88 -15.20
N ALA A 399 14.39 17.64 -14.58
CA ALA A 399 15.44 18.66 -14.41
C ALA A 399 16.21 18.91 -15.72
N ALA A 400 16.46 17.85 -16.50
CA ALA A 400 17.16 17.94 -17.78
C ALA A 400 16.32 18.58 -18.89
N ALA A 401 14.99 18.49 -18.79
CA ALA A 401 14.04 19.05 -19.76
C ALA A 401 13.77 20.56 -19.58
N LYS A 402 14.38 21.20 -18.57
CA LYS A 402 14.33 22.66 -18.33
C LYS A 402 15.45 23.40 -19.05
#